data_7cf2d9ea14f34776c6eeeb242d391ece
#
_entry.id   7cf2d9ea14f34776c6eeeb242d391ece
#
_cell.length_a   1.000
_cell.length_b   1.000
_cell.length_c   1.000
_cell.angle_alpha   90.00
_cell.angle_beta   90.00
_cell.angle_gamma   90.00
#
_symmetry.space_group_name_H-M   'P 1'
#
loop_
_entity.id
_entity.type
_entity.pdbx_description
1 polymer ?
#
loop_
_entity_poly.entity_id
_entity_poly.type
_entity_poly.pdbx_seq_one_letter_code
_entity_poly.pdbx_strand_id
1 'polypeptide(L)'
;LPDKKINCKPTFITDKINQLNNPDLVILCIKSYDLDEVTIELKNTIKPNTIILPLLNGIDITNRIKKNLPNSIIMPACIYINSHLDKPGEVLVESNKGLIISGKDIFHPNIDFHSINDIFQNADIFFKLVDNIDEEIWKKYIFVASFAITCAAYKCSFKEILTDKEKEKTLQTVFEEIKEIAKSIDVYLPENFYEQSLKRAE
;
A
#
# COMPACT_ATOMS: atom_id res chain seq x y z
N LEU A 1 -1.58 19.68 -2.99
CA LEU A 1 -1.51 21.15 -2.90
C LEU A 1 -0.06 21.52 -2.60
N PRO A 2 0.72 22.04 -3.56
CA PRO A 2 2.17 22.20 -3.40
C PRO A 2 2.58 23.21 -2.32
N ASP A 3 1.66 24.01 -1.78
CA ASP A 3 1.97 25.11 -0.84
C ASP A 3 1.29 24.99 0.52
N LYS A 4 0.68 23.84 0.86
CA LYS A 4 0.01 23.68 2.15
C LYS A 4 0.92 22.99 3.16
N LYS A 5 1.42 23.73 4.14
CA LYS A 5 2.10 23.16 5.31
C LYS A 5 1.05 22.69 6.33
N ILE A 6 1.06 21.40 6.65
CA ILE A 6 0.21 20.80 7.68
C ILE A 6 1.11 20.45 8.87
N ASN A 7 0.75 20.93 10.06
CA ASN A 7 1.40 20.53 11.30
C ASN A 7 0.51 19.50 12.01
N CYS A 8 1.06 18.32 12.25
CA CYS A 8 0.41 17.27 13.01
C CYS A 8 1.18 17.05 14.32
N LYS A 9 0.48 17.03 15.45
CA LYS A 9 1.08 16.73 16.74
C LYS A 9 0.40 15.46 17.29
N PRO A 10 1.11 14.32 17.31
CA PRO A 10 0.59 13.10 17.93
C PRO A 10 0.31 13.30 19.41
N THR A 11 -0.74 12.67 19.93
CA THR A 11 -1.07 12.68 21.36
C THR A 11 -0.05 11.90 22.19
N PHE A 12 0.49 10.84 21.59
CA PHE A 12 1.49 9.98 22.24
C PHE A 12 2.48 9.48 21.19
N ILE A 13 3.76 9.39 21.55
CA ILE A 13 4.84 8.87 20.71
C ILE A 13 5.66 7.91 21.56
N THR A 14 5.94 6.73 21.02
CA THR A 14 6.77 5.72 21.66
C THR A 14 7.50 4.86 20.61
N ASP A 15 8.64 4.34 20.99
CA ASP A 15 9.39 3.30 20.28
C ASP A 15 9.05 1.88 20.76
N LYS A 16 8.07 1.76 21.68
CA LYS A 16 7.68 0.49 22.30
C LYS A 16 6.21 0.17 22.02
N ILE A 17 5.95 -0.83 21.19
CA ILE A 17 4.59 -1.25 20.80
C ILE A 17 3.76 -1.64 22.03
N ASN A 18 4.34 -2.27 23.04
CA ASN A 18 3.65 -2.68 24.27
C ASN A 18 3.14 -1.53 25.15
N GLN A 19 3.51 -0.28 24.84
CA GLN A 19 2.96 0.91 25.50
C GLN A 19 1.69 1.45 24.82
N LEU A 20 1.31 0.91 23.66
CA LEU A 20 0.04 1.24 23.01
C LEU A 20 -1.11 0.64 23.81
N ASN A 21 -2.14 1.44 24.08
CA ASN A 21 -3.26 1.02 24.92
C ASN A 21 -4.48 0.63 24.05
N ASN A 22 -4.52 -0.63 23.63
CA ASN A 22 -5.68 -1.22 22.96
C ASN A 22 -6.24 -0.33 21.81
N PRO A 23 -5.48 -0.08 20.76
CA PRO A 23 -5.94 0.77 19.65
C PRO A 23 -7.14 0.16 18.93
N ASP A 24 -8.05 0.98 18.45
CA ASP A 24 -9.18 0.54 17.63
C ASP A 24 -8.76 0.37 16.15
N LEU A 25 -7.80 1.18 15.68
CA LEU A 25 -7.22 1.11 14.33
C LEU A 25 -5.69 1.16 14.42
N VAL A 26 -5.03 0.23 13.75
CA VAL A 26 -3.58 0.21 13.57
C VAL A 26 -3.28 0.39 12.08
N ILE A 27 -2.60 1.48 11.72
CA ILE A 27 -2.11 1.71 10.36
C ILE A 27 -0.64 1.30 10.31
N LEU A 28 -0.32 0.28 9.51
CA LEU A 28 1.06 -0.19 9.34
C LEU A 28 1.73 0.52 8.15
N CYS A 29 2.68 1.41 8.45
CA CYS A 29 3.48 2.15 7.47
C CYS A 29 4.98 1.84 7.63
N ILE A 30 5.32 0.56 7.72
CA ILE A 30 6.68 0.05 7.92
C ILE A 30 7.23 -0.58 6.65
N LYS A 31 8.50 -0.97 6.66
CA LYS A 31 9.07 -1.78 5.58
C LYS A 31 8.64 -3.24 5.72
N SER A 32 8.48 -3.93 4.59
CA SER A 32 7.97 -5.31 4.59
C SER A 32 8.88 -6.31 5.33
N TYR A 33 10.16 -6.03 5.47
CA TYR A 33 11.09 -6.88 6.23
C TYR A 33 10.89 -6.78 7.74
N ASP A 34 10.29 -5.70 8.27
CA ASP A 34 9.98 -5.52 9.69
C ASP A 34 8.60 -6.10 10.06
N LEU A 35 7.79 -6.52 9.06
CA LEU A 35 6.37 -6.85 9.25
C LEU A 35 6.16 -7.99 10.25
N ASP A 36 6.96 -9.05 10.15
CA ASP A 36 6.80 -10.24 11.00
C ASP A 36 7.12 -9.91 12.47
N GLU A 37 8.18 -9.17 12.74
CA GLU A 37 8.57 -8.73 14.07
C GLU A 37 7.47 -7.83 14.68
N VAL A 38 7.06 -6.80 13.95
CA VAL A 38 6.02 -5.86 14.41
C VAL A 38 4.69 -6.57 14.68
N THR A 39 4.28 -7.51 13.83
CA THR A 39 3.00 -8.23 14.03
C THR A 39 3.06 -9.20 15.22
N ILE A 40 4.21 -9.80 15.52
CA ILE A 40 4.41 -10.62 16.71
C ILE A 40 4.28 -9.75 17.98
N GLU A 41 4.90 -8.58 18.01
CA GLU A 41 4.79 -7.64 19.13
C GLU A 41 3.35 -7.12 19.33
N LEU A 42 2.65 -6.80 18.24
CA LEU A 42 1.26 -6.35 18.29
C LEU A 42 0.30 -7.35 18.92
N LYS A 43 0.59 -8.66 18.85
CA LYS A 43 -0.28 -9.73 19.36
C LYS A 43 -0.74 -9.54 20.79
N ASN A 44 0.11 -8.98 21.64
CA ASN A 44 -0.16 -8.77 23.05
C ASN A 44 -0.71 -7.37 23.38
N THR A 45 -0.86 -6.53 22.35
CA THR A 45 -1.21 -5.10 22.51
C THR A 45 -2.58 -4.78 21.96
N ILE A 46 -3.04 -5.53 20.94
CA ILE A 46 -4.30 -5.29 20.25
C ILE A 46 -5.45 -6.10 20.83
N LYS A 47 -6.68 -5.60 20.63
CA LYS A 47 -7.93 -6.30 20.94
C LYS A 47 -8.39 -7.18 19.76
N PRO A 48 -9.31 -8.13 19.99
CA PRO A 48 -9.89 -8.92 18.90
C PRO A 48 -10.59 -8.10 17.81
N ASN A 49 -11.13 -6.93 18.16
CA ASN A 49 -11.81 -6.02 17.23
C ASN A 49 -10.93 -4.87 16.73
N THR A 50 -9.63 -4.88 17.04
CA THR A 50 -8.69 -3.91 16.42
C THR A 50 -8.61 -4.16 14.92
N ILE A 51 -8.80 -3.10 14.16
CA ILE A 51 -8.66 -3.13 12.70
C ILE A 51 -7.20 -2.84 12.34
N ILE A 52 -6.62 -3.68 11.48
CA ILE A 52 -5.26 -3.51 10.95
C ILE A 52 -5.37 -3.09 9.49
N LEU A 53 -4.84 -1.93 9.15
CA LEU A 53 -4.77 -1.38 7.80
C LEU A 53 -3.31 -1.31 7.34
N PRO A 54 -2.81 -2.30 6.58
CA PRO A 54 -1.44 -2.29 6.09
C PRO A 54 -1.32 -1.39 4.85
N LEU A 55 -0.43 -0.41 4.90
CA LEU A 55 -0.13 0.48 3.77
C LEU A 55 1.28 0.20 3.20
N LEU A 56 1.69 -1.06 3.25
CA LEU A 56 2.98 -1.53 2.72
C LEU A 56 2.85 -1.93 1.25
N ASN A 57 3.98 -1.92 0.53
CA ASN A 57 4.06 -2.53 -0.79
C ASN A 57 4.28 -4.05 -0.65
N GLY A 58 3.62 -4.83 -1.47
CA GLY A 58 3.70 -6.30 -1.52
C GLY A 58 2.33 -6.93 -1.73
N ILE A 59 2.32 -8.15 -2.25
CA ILE A 59 1.12 -8.94 -2.53
C ILE A 59 0.80 -9.94 -1.41
N ASP A 60 1.76 -10.22 -0.54
CA ASP A 60 1.69 -11.23 0.53
C ASP A 60 1.43 -10.65 1.93
N ILE A 61 1.30 -9.34 2.03
CA ILE A 61 1.24 -8.60 3.31
C ILE A 61 0.10 -9.09 4.20
N THR A 62 -1.11 -9.20 3.66
CA THR A 62 -2.28 -9.68 4.41
C THR A 62 -2.07 -11.09 4.94
N ASN A 63 -1.53 -11.99 4.13
CA ASN A 63 -1.28 -13.39 4.51
C ASN A 63 -0.22 -13.48 5.63
N ARG A 64 0.84 -12.67 5.55
CA ARG A 64 1.87 -12.61 6.59
C ARG A 64 1.31 -12.08 7.91
N ILE A 65 0.47 -11.03 7.86
CA ILE A 65 -0.20 -10.54 9.08
C ILE A 65 -1.11 -11.62 9.66
N LYS A 66 -1.95 -12.27 8.85
CA LYS A 66 -2.85 -13.35 9.30
C LYS A 66 -2.10 -14.53 9.93
N LYS A 67 -0.92 -14.86 9.45
CA LYS A 67 -0.08 -15.92 10.04
C LYS A 67 0.26 -15.62 11.50
N ASN A 68 0.58 -14.38 11.83
CA ASN A 68 0.97 -13.97 13.19
C ASN A 68 -0.24 -13.55 14.05
N LEU A 69 -1.27 -12.99 13.41
CA LEU A 69 -2.49 -12.44 14.03
C LEU A 69 -3.76 -13.05 13.40
N PRO A 70 -4.01 -14.37 13.56
CA PRO A 70 -5.07 -15.09 12.82
C PRO A 70 -6.49 -14.59 13.13
N ASN A 71 -6.71 -14.06 14.32
CA ASN A 71 -8.03 -13.59 14.78
C ASN A 71 -8.25 -12.08 14.62
N SER A 72 -7.29 -11.36 14.02
CA SER A 72 -7.40 -9.91 13.84
C SER A 72 -8.19 -9.58 12.58
N ILE A 73 -8.85 -8.42 12.61
CA ILE A 73 -9.54 -7.84 11.49
C ILE A 73 -8.49 -7.15 10.61
N ILE A 74 -8.30 -7.61 9.38
CA ILE A 74 -7.34 -7.01 8.48
C ILE A 74 -8.06 -6.45 7.27
N MET A 75 -7.92 -5.16 7.02
CA MET A 75 -8.39 -4.50 5.81
C MET A 75 -7.25 -4.49 4.78
N PRO A 76 -7.22 -5.41 3.80
CA PRO A 76 -6.21 -5.38 2.76
C PRO A 76 -6.23 -4.03 2.05
N ALA A 77 -5.07 -3.45 1.78
CA ALA A 77 -5.02 -2.11 1.20
C ALA A 77 -3.75 -1.86 0.38
N CYS A 78 -3.84 -0.88 -0.49
CA CYS A 78 -2.69 -0.25 -1.12
C CYS A 78 -2.83 1.27 -1.09
N ILE A 79 -1.71 1.99 -1.12
CA ILE A 79 -1.67 3.45 -1.12
C ILE A 79 -0.90 3.96 -2.34
N TYR A 80 -1.47 4.95 -3.03
CA TYR A 80 -0.81 5.71 -4.09
C TYR A 80 -0.45 7.09 -3.53
N ILE A 81 0.83 7.29 -3.26
CA ILE A 81 1.39 8.55 -2.77
C ILE A 81 2.85 8.65 -3.20
N ASN A 82 3.26 9.82 -3.65
CA ASN A 82 4.67 10.15 -3.84
C ASN A 82 5.11 11.11 -2.75
N SER A 83 5.92 10.61 -1.82
CA SER A 83 6.40 11.38 -0.68
C SER A 83 7.75 10.88 -0.21
N HIS A 84 8.55 11.79 0.34
CA HIS A 84 9.83 11.44 0.96
C HIS A 84 10.04 12.25 2.23
N LEU A 85 10.95 11.76 3.07
CA LEU A 85 11.41 12.46 4.26
C LEU A 85 12.43 13.51 3.83
N ASP A 86 12.08 14.79 3.92
CA ASP A 86 12.99 15.90 3.63
C ASP A 86 14.05 16.05 4.73
N LYS A 87 13.59 16.06 5.98
CA LYS A 87 14.42 16.02 7.18
C LYS A 87 13.63 15.40 8.34
N PRO A 88 14.28 15.07 9.47
CA PRO A 88 13.59 14.47 10.61
C PRO A 88 12.35 15.27 11.01
N GLY A 89 11.18 14.61 10.95
CA GLY A 89 9.88 15.20 11.26
C GLY A 89 9.23 16.03 10.15
N GLU A 90 9.85 16.18 8.98
CA GLU A 90 9.25 16.86 7.82
C GLU A 90 9.15 15.91 6.62
N VAL A 91 7.92 15.67 6.15
CA VAL A 91 7.62 14.89 4.96
C VAL A 91 7.19 15.81 3.84
N LEU A 92 7.85 15.71 2.70
CA LEU A 92 7.44 16.37 1.48
C LEU A 92 6.55 15.43 0.66
N VAL A 93 5.38 15.92 0.25
CA VAL A 93 4.45 15.21 -0.63
C VAL A 93 4.51 15.88 -1.99
N GLU A 94 5.02 15.14 -3.00
CA GLU A 94 5.22 15.63 -4.37
C GLU A 94 4.00 15.42 -5.26
N SER A 95 3.14 14.47 -4.88
CA SER A 95 1.91 14.19 -5.62
C SER A 95 0.72 14.96 -5.06
N ASN A 96 -0.37 14.99 -5.82
CA ASN A 96 -1.68 15.33 -5.31
C ASN A 96 -2.02 14.45 -4.09
N LYS A 97 -3.14 14.75 -3.40
CA LYS A 97 -3.60 13.99 -2.23
C LYS A 97 -3.42 12.49 -2.43
N GLY A 98 -2.81 11.82 -1.46
CA GLY A 98 -2.64 10.36 -1.51
C GLY A 98 -3.99 9.64 -1.59
N LEU A 99 -4.03 8.50 -2.27
CA LEU A 99 -5.22 7.65 -2.38
C LEU A 99 -4.96 6.31 -1.71
N ILE A 100 -5.76 5.97 -0.71
CA ILE A 100 -5.81 4.64 -0.11
C ILE A 100 -6.97 3.89 -0.75
N ILE A 101 -6.68 2.69 -1.29
CA ILE A 101 -7.68 1.75 -1.77
C ILE A 101 -7.64 0.55 -0.84
N SER A 102 -8.79 0.15 -0.31
CA SER A 102 -8.90 -0.94 0.64
C SER A 102 -10.08 -1.86 0.29
N GLY A 103 -9.98 -3.11 0.69
CA GLY A 103 -11.06 -4.09 0.66
C GLY A 103 -11.55 -4.43 2.06
N LYS A 104 -12.65 -5.17 2.11
CA LYS A 104 -13.17 -5.73 3.36
C LYS A 104 -12.37 -6.96 3.76
N ASP A 105 -12.24 -7.20 5.06
CA ASP A 105 -11.77 -8.50 5.54
C ASP A 105 -12.84 -9.55 5.25
N ILE A 106 -12.49 -10.55 4.43
CA ILE A 106 -13.43 -11.63 4.04
C ILE A 106 -13.89 -12.50 5.23
N PHE A 107 -13.10 -12.54 6.32
CA PHE A 107 -13.45 -13.27 7.54
C PHE A 107 -14.31 -12.44 8.51
N HIS A 108 -14.41 -11.12 8.29
CA HIS A 108 -15.17 -10.18 9.12
C HIS A 108 -16.05 -9.27 8.27
N PRO A 109 -16.99 -9.83 7.48
CA PRO A 109 -17.76 -9.06 6.49
C PRO A 109 -18.72 -8.03 7.10
N ASN A 110 -19.06 -8.17 8.37
CA ASN A 110 -20.07 -7.36 9.06
C ASN A 110 -19.49 -6.13 9.80
N ILE A 111 -18.20 -5.82 9.58
CA ILE A 111 -17.62 -4.63 10.20
C ILE A 111 -18.17 -3.38 9.56
N ASP A 112 -18.48 -2.40 10.40
CA ASP A 112 -18.83 -1.06 9.93
C ASP A 112 -17.59 -0.31 9.42
N PHE A 113 -17.45 -0.28 8.09
CA PHE A 113 -16.37 0.44 7.42
C PHE A 113 -16.69 1.94 7.22
N HIS A 114 -17.88 2.40 7.55
CA HIS A 114 -18.24 3.83 7.43
C HIS A 114 -17.40 4.67 8.40
N SER A 115 -17.23 4.21 9.63
CA SER A 115 -16.40 4.90 10.62
C SER A 115 -14.94 5.05 10.16
N ILE A 116 -14.39 4.07 9.45
CA ILE A 116 -13.04 4.14 8.87
C ILE A 116 -12.97 5.18 7.76
N ASN A 117 -13.96 5.17 6.86
CA ASN A 117 -14.04 6.17 5.80
C ASN A 117 -14.12 7.59 6.36
N ASP A 118 -14.93 7.81 7.41
CA ASP A 118 -15.08 9.11 8.06
C ASP A 118 -13.78 9.61 8.69
N ILE A 119 -12.98 8.72 9.30
CA ILE A 119 -11.65 9.06 9.83
C ILE A 119 -10.77 9.64 8.71
N PHE A 120 -10.70 8.97 7.55
CA PHE A 120 -9.86 9.41 6.45
C PHE A 120 -10.41 10.67 5.76
N GLN A 121 -11.72 10.78 5.58
CA GLN A 121 -12.34 11.99 5.03
C GLN A 121 -12.10 13.21 5.93
N ASN A 122 -12.26 13.08 7.24
CA ASN A 122 -11.98 14.14 8.20
C ASN A 122 -10.50 14.56 8.20
N ALA A 123 -9.60 13.66 7.85
CA ALA A 123 -8.17 13.93 7.68
C ALA A 123 -7.81 14.48 6.28
N ASP A 124 -8.79 14.73 5.40
CA ASP A 124 -8.58 15.14 4.00
C ASP A 124 -7.74 14.14 3.19
N ILE A 125 -7.89 12.84 3.48
CA ILE A 125 -7.23 11.72 2.80
C ILE A 125 -8.27 10.99 1.95
N PHE A 126 -7.98 10.78 0.66
CA PHE A 126 -8.85 9.99 -0.19
C PHE A 126 -8.77 8.51 0.20
N PHE A 127 -9.92 7.98 0.59
CA PHE A 127 -10.09 6.58 0.91
C PHE A 127 -11.19 5.98 0.04
N LYS A 128 -10.92 4.83 -0.57
CA LYS A 128 -11.86 4.12 -1.44
C LYS A 128 -11.97 2.67 -1.01
N LEU A 129 -13.19 2.22 -0.74
CA LEU A 129 -13.47 0.81 -0.50
C LEU A 129 -13.85 0.14 -1.83
N VAL A 130 -13.29 -1.03 -2.10
CA VAL A 130 -13.55 -1.83 -3.31
C VAL A 130 -13.89 -3.27 -2.95
N ASP A 131 -14.65 -3.93 -3.81
CA ASP A 131 -15.03 -5.34 -3.58
C ASP A 131 -13.87 -6.30 -3.90
N ASN A 132 -13.10 -6.01 -4.96
CA ASN A 132 -11.93 -6.81 -5.37
C ASN A 132 -10.64 -6.04 -5.10
N ILE A 133 -10.14 -6.15 -3.88
CA ILE A 133 -8.90 -5.48 -3.47
C ILE A 133 -7.65 -6.18 -4.02
N ASP A 134 -7.69 -7.49 -4.23
CA ASP A 134 -6.56 -8.24 -4.77
C ASP A 134 -6.18 -7.72 -6.16
N GLU A 135 -7.17 -7.44 -7.01
CA GLU A 135 -6.92 -6.82 -8.31
C GLU A 135 -6.19 -5.47 -8.20
N GLU A 136 -6.59 -4.61 -7.27
CA GLU A 136 -5.97 -3.28 -7.06
C GLU A 136 -4.54 -3.39 -6.49
N ILE A 137 -4.31 -4.34 -5.56
CA ILE A 137 -2.98 -4.64 -5.03
C ILE A 137 -2.06 -5.15 -6.14
N TRP A 138 -2.54 -6.08 -6.98
CA TRP A 138 -1.78 -6.63 -8.09
C TRP A 138 -1.51 -5.60 -9.18
N LYS A 139 -2.49 -4.74 -9.52
CA LYS A 139 -2.28 -3.61 -10.44
C LYS A 139 -1.13 -2.71 -9.97
N LYS A 140 -1.14 -2.36 -8.70
CA LYS A 140 -0.06 -1.56 -8.11
C LYS A 140 1.27 -2.30 -8.13
N TYR A 141 1.28 -3.57 -7.72
CA TYR A 141 2.50 -4.36 -7.63
C TYR A 141 3.16 -4.53 -8.99
N ILE A 142 2.42 -4.90 -10.03
CA ILE A 142 2.93 -5.07 -11.39
C ILE A 142 3.54 -3.75 -11.88
N PHE A 143 2.83 -2.64 -11.72
CA PHE A 143 3.33 -1.31 -12.09
C PHE A 143 4.65 -1.00 -11.38
N VAL A 144 4.66 -1.03 -10.05
CA VAL A 144 5.84 -0.63 -9.26
C VAL A 144 7.01 -1.58 -9.50
N ALA A 145 6.78 -2.90 -9.51
CA ALA A 145 7.84 -3.89 -9.66
C ALA A 145 8.47 -3.84 -11.05
N SER A 146 7.67 -3.76 -12.11
CA SER A 146 8.18 -3.71 -13.49
C SER A 146 9.07 -2.49 -13.73
N PHE A 147 8.63 -1.31 -13.29
CA PHE A 147 9.45 -0.09 -13.40
C PHE A 147 10.70 -0.18 -12.53
N ALA A 148 10.58 -0.64 -11.27
CA ALA A 148 11.72 -0.73 -10.36
C ALA A 148 12.78 -1.70 -10.88
N ILE A 149 12.40 -2.87 -11.39
CA ILE A 149 13.31 -3.86 -11.98
C ILE A 149 14.01 -3.27 -13.20
N THR A 150 13.27 -2.65 -14.11
CA THR A 150 13.83 -2.05 -15.33
C THR A 150 14.75 -0.88 -15.01
N CYS A 151 14.34 0.03 -14.10
CA CYS A 151 15.20 1.11 -13.63
C CYS A 151 16.51 0.60 -13.02
N ALA A 152 16.43 -0.44 -12.20
CA ALA A 152 17.62 -1.04 -11.58
C ALA A 152 18.55 -1.70 -12.60
N ALA A 153 18.01 -2.43 -13.57
CA ALA A 153 18.77 -3.10 -14.62
C ALA A 153 19.53 -2.10 -15.50
N TYR A 154 18.89 -1.02 -15.89
CA TYR A 154 19.48 0.00 -16.79
C TYR A 154 20.09 1.19 -16.03
N LYS A 155 19.97 1.26 -14.70
CA LYS A 155 20.41 2.39 -13.84
C LYS A 155 19.88 3.72 -14.35
N CYS A 156 18.58 3.77 -14.64
CA CYS A 156 17.91 4.91 -15.27
C CYS A 156 16.62 5.29 -14.54
N SER A 157 16.08 6.45 -14.85
CA SER A 157 14.79 6.94 -14.34
C SER A 157 13.61 6.37 -15.13
N PHE A 158 12.39 6.51 -14.58
CA PHE A 158 11.14 6.17 -15.28
C PHE A 158 11.02 6.86 -16.63
N LYS A 159 11.35 8.15 -16.68
CA LYS A 159 11.29 8.94 -17.90
C LYS A 159 12.22 8.41 -19.00
N GLU A 160 13.41 7.98 -18.62
CA GLU A 160 14.38 7.43 -19.57
C GLU A 160 13.93 6.06 -20.12
N ILE A 161 13.18 5.27 -19.34
CA ILE A 161 12.57 4.04 -19.86
C ILE A 161 11.56 4.37 -20.98
N LEU A 162 10.67 5.32 -20.74
CA LEU A 162 9.59 5.68 -21.69
C LEU A 162 10.08 6.36 -22.96
N THR A 163 11.32 6.86 -22.98
CA THR A 163 11.93 7.52 -24.16
C THR A 163 12.89 6.62 -24.94
N ASP A 164 13.14 5.39 -24.48
CA ASP A 164 14.06 4.44 -25.06
C ASP A 164 13.35 3.12 -25.41
N LYS A 165 13.24 2.80 -26.69
CA LYS A 165 12.48 1.63 -27.18
C LYS A 165 13.00 0.29 -26.65
N GLU A 166 14.31 0.14 -26.38
CA GLU A 166 14.88 -1.11 -25.84
C GLU A 166 14.47 -1.28 -24.39
N LYS A 167 14.57 -0.22 -23.59
CA LYS A 167 14.18 -0.22 -22.19
C LYS A 167 12.67 -0.41 -22.04
N GLU A 168 11.86 0.24 -22.87
CA GLU A 168 10.42 0.08 -22.90
C GLU A 168 10.03 -1.37 -23.24
N LYS A 169 10.69 -2.01 -24.21
CA LYS A 169 10.47 -3.41 -24.53
C LYS A 169 10.80 -4.32 -23.34
N THR A 170 11.88 -4.04 -22.63
CA THR A 170 12.23 -4.78 -21.40
C THR A 170 11.19 -4.58 -20.33
N LEU A 171 10.72 -3.33 -20.10
CA LEU A 171 9.62 -3.03 -19.19
C LEU A 171 8.38 -3.86 -19.52
N GLN A 172 7.98 -3.89 -20.79
CA GLN A 172 6.82 -4.65 -21.25
C GLN A 172 6.99 -6.15 -20.99
N THR A 173 8.18 -6.71 -21.25
CA THR A 173 8.46 -8.12 -20.98
C THR A 173 8.29 -8.45 -19.50
N VAL A 174 8.93 -7.67 -18.60
CA VAL A 174 8.80 -7.85 -17.16
C VAL A 174 7.36 -7.70 -16.68
N PHE A 175 6.64 -6.73 -17.25
CA PHE A 175 5.24 -6.48 -16.93
C PHE A 175 4.36 -7.70 -17.26
N GLU A 176 4.50 -8.27 -18.47
CA GLU A 176 3.72 -9.45 -18.87
C GLU A 176 4.11 -10.70 -18.08
N GLU A 177 5.38 -10.90 -17.73
CA GLU A 177 5.81 -12.01 -16.86
C GLU A 177 5.13 -11.94 -15.50
N ILE A 178 5.10 -10.75 -14.85
CA ILE A 178 4.44 -10.59 -13.55
C ILE A 178 2.91 -10.74 -13.68
N LYS A 179 2.33 -10.27 -14.77
CA LYS A 179 0.90 -10.42 -15.07
C LYS A 179 0.49 -11.92 -15.23
N GLU A 180 1.32 -12.73 -15.87
CA GLU A 180 1.09 -14.18 -15.96
C GLU A 180 1.18 -14.86 -14.58
N ILE A 181 2.06 -14.38 -13.69
CA ILE A 181 2.09 -14.85 -12.28
C ILE A 181 0.77 -14.55 -11.59
N ALA A 182 0.24 -13.31 -11.72
CA ALA A 182 -1.05 -12.92 -11.15
C ALA A 182 -2.19 -13.84 -11.66
N LYS A 183 -2.21 -14.08 -12.96
CA LYS A 183 -3.19 -14.98 -13.59
C LYS A 183 -3.10 -16.42 -13.09
N SER A 184 -1.92 -16.92 -12.77
CA SER A 184 -1.72 -18.28 -12.23
C SER A 184 -2.36 -18.51 -10.86
N ILE A 185 -2.75 -17.44 -10.18
CA ILE A 185 -3.45 -17.45 -8.89
C ILE A 185 -4.85 -16.80 -8.99
N ASP A 186 -5.46 -16.86 -10.16
CA ASP A 186 -6.82 -16.39 -10.46
C ASP A 186 -7.03 -14.86 -10.30
N VAL A 187 -5.95 -14.06 -10.38
CA VAL A 187 -6.06 -12.60 -10.45
C VAL A 187 -5.97 -12.16 -11.91
N TYR A 188 -7.11 -11.73 -12.44
CA TYR A 188 -7.24 -11.30 -13.84
C TYR A 188 -7.23 -9.78 -13.95
N LEU A 189 -6.37 -9.27 -14.83
CA LEU A 189 -6.21 -7.84 -15.08
C LEU A 189 -6.75 -7.48 -16.47
N PRO A 190 -7.20 -6.22 -16.68
CA PRO A 190 -7.66 -5.79 -18.00
C PRO A 190 -6.59 -6.00 -19.09
N GLU A 191 -7.01 -6.34 -20.29
CA GLU A 191 -6.08 -6.55 -21.43
C GLU A 191 -5.23 -5.32 -21.72
N ASN A 192 -5.82 -4.14 -21.61
CA ASN A 192 -5.15 -2.85 -21.84
C ASN A 192 -4.48 -2.27 -20.59
N PHE A 193 -4.18 -3.12 -19.59
CA PHE A 193 -3.61 -2.64 -18.32
C PHE A 193 -2.19 -2.06 -18.51
N TYR A 194 -1.40 -2.58 -19.46
CA TYR A 194 -0.08 -2.03 -19.75
C TYR A 194 -0.17 -0.58 -20.23
N GLU A 195 -1.02 -0.30 -21.22
CA GLU A 195 -1.23 1.06 -21.76
C GLU A 195 -1.79 2.02 -20.69
N GLN A 196 -2.69 1.53 -19.83
CA GLN A 196 -3.19 2.31 -18.70
C GLN A 196 -2.06 2.65 -17.71
N SER A 197 -1.13 1.74 -17.52
CA SER A 197 0.01 1.92 -16.62
C SER A 197 1.01 2.93 -17.15
N LEU A 198 1.29 2.92 -18.44
CA LEU A 198 2.15 3.92 -19.07
C LEU A 198 1.60 5.34 -18.92
N LYS A 199 0.28 5.55 -19.16
CA LYS A 199 -0.38 6.84 -18.98
C LYS A 199 -0.33 7.39 -17.54
N ARG A 200 -0.12 6.52 -16.54
CA ARG A 200 0.07 6.95 -15.15
C ARG A 200 1.51 7.33 -14.83
N ALA A 201 2.46 6.86 -15.64
CA ALA A 201 3.89 7.11 -15.47
C ALA A 201 4.36 8.41 -16.15
N GLU A 202 3.57 8.94 -17.11
CA GLU A 202 3.77 10.25 -17.74
C GLU A 202 3.38 11.40 -16.78
#